data_c95047daa8bd1c11e1dc00f7bbea1a5c
#
_entry.id   c95047daa8bd1c11e1dc00f7bbea1a5c
#
_cell.length_a   1.000
_cell.length_b   1.000
_cell.length_c   1.000
_cell.angle_alpha   90.00
_cell.angle_beta   90.00
_cell.angle_gamma   90.00
#
_symmetry.space_group_name_H-M   'P 1'
#
loop_
_entity.id
_entity.type
_entity.pdbx_description
1 polymer ?
#
loop_
_entity_poly.entity_id
_entity_poly.type
_entity_poly.pdbx_seq_one_letter_code
_entity_poly.pdbx_strand_id
1 'polypeptide(L)'
;MTFVLLCTACAQRGAQPSLAYSPLHFRMPTPEDNLLRKPAFSTCEMEAFLALGYGRQAIVFKSTKASLLAGPGVGTVQIALIDDLFKRMESEGLSDYPRFAAEKFYECTDREKVLVSKNLTNASICLFRQDVLFYLDAKKRDGRSLNEAMLTVSTMYRENTEEVLPQRLIDMAASMVYKAKTDKDMSELRRFYFESCLFPDQWKAWWNTRQTPENRLK
;
A
#
# COMPACT_ATOMS: atom_id res chain seq x y z
N MET A 1 -27.43 62.96 24.24
CA MET A 1 -27.76 61.68 24.88
C MET A 1 -27.25 60.56 23.98
N THR A 2 -26.09 60.06 24.29
CA THR A 2 -25.39 59.07 23.48
C THR A 2 -25.43 57.73 24.19
N PHE A 3 -26.17 56.77 23.66
CA PHE A 3 -26.22 55.39 24.22
C PHE A 3 -25.07 54.59 23.63
N VAL A 4 -24.14 54.20 24.48
CA VAL A 4 -23.08 53.22 24.17
C VAL A 4 -23.62 51.85 24.54
N LEU A 5 -23.85 51.00 23.53
CA LEU A 5 -24.16 49.59 23.68
C LEU A 5 -22.85 48.81 23.71
N LEU A 6 -22.49 48.34 24.91
CA LEU A 6 -21.40 47.36 25.11
C LEU A 6 -21.91 45.97 24.77
N CYS A 7 -21.49 45.44 23.61
CA CYS A 7 -21.65 44.03 23.27
C CYS A 7 -20.55 43.22 23.95
N THR A 8 -20.85 42.59 25.05
CA THR A 8 -20.04 41.53 25.65
C THR A 8 -20.28 40.22 24.91
N ALA A 9 -19.46 39.95 23.91
CA ALA A 9 -19.41 38.63 23.26
C ALA A 9 -18.76 37.64 24.24
N CYS A 10 -19.54 36.88 24.95
CA CYS A 10 -19.10 35.68 25.68
C CYS A 10 -18.64 34.66 24.68
N ALA A 11 -17.32 34.51 24.54
CA ALA A 11 -16.72 33.38 23.86
C ALA A 11 -16.98 32.10 24.68
N GLN A 12 -18.06 31.40 24.38
CA GLN A 12 -18.24 30.02 24.82
C GLN A 12 -17.23 29.16 24.06
N ARG A 13 -16.08 28.88 24.68
CA ARG A 13 -15.23 27.76 24.29
C ARG A 13 -16.04 26.49 24.52
N GLY A 14 -16.63 25.96 23.46
CA GLY A 14 -17.20 24.63 23.44
C GLY A 14 -16.12 23.64 23.88
N ALA A 15 -16.31 23.06 25.07
CA ALA A 15 -15.54 21.93 25.51
C ALA A 15 -15.76 20.81 24.48
N GLN A 16 -14.72 20.49 23.70
CA GLN A 16 -14.74 19.29 22.90
C GLN A 16 -14.99 18.11 23.85
N PRO A 17 -15.97 17.23 23.58
CA PRO A 17 -16.11 16.03 24.37
C PRO A 17 -14.79 15.27 24.23
N SER A 18 -14.06 15.18 25.34
CA SER A 18 -12.98 14.23 25.48
C SER A 18 -13.62 12.86 25.27
N LEU A 19 -13.35 12.24 24.11
CA LEU A 19 -13.59 10.82 23.94
C LEU A 19 -12.77 10.16 25.04
N ALA A 20 -13.43 9.89 26.17
CA ALA A 20 -12.88 9.06 27.21
C ALA A 20 -12.63 7.69 26.56
N TYR A 21 -11.39 7.49 26.13
CA TYR A 21 -10.89 6.20 25.72
C TYR A 21 -11.03 5.31 26.94
N SER A 22 -12.11 4.54 26.98
CA SER A 22 -12.22 3.44 27.93
C SER A 22 -10.97 2.59 27.71
N PRO A 23 -10.13 2.34 28.70
CA PRO A 23 -9.05 1.40 28.58
C PRO A 23 -9.65 -0.01 28.59
N LEU A 24 -10.34 -0.39 27.51
CA LEU A 24 -10.41 -1.78 27.16
C LEU A 24 -8.94 -2.20 27.12
N HIS A 25 -8.57 -3.17 27.93
CA HIS A 25 -7.24 -3.74 28.00
C HIS A 25 -6.83 -4.23 26.61
N PHE A 26 -6.49 -3.29 25.74
CA PHE A 26 -5.87 -3.57 24.47
C PHE A 26 -4.46 -4.01 24.83
N ARG A 27 -4.30 -5.31 25.04
CA ARG A 27 -2.97 -5.91 25.13
C ARG A 27 -2.30 -5.56 23.80
N MET A 28 -1.35 -4.64 23.86
CA MET A 28 -0.53 -4.34 22.68
C MET A 28 0.01 -5.68 22.19
N PRO A 29 -0.22 -6.05 20.92
CA PRO A 29 0.29 -7.31 20.42
C PRO A 29 1.79 -7.35 20.68
N THR A 30 2.27 -8.42 21.31
CA THR A 30 3.70 -8.61 21.49
C THR A 30 4.36 -8.69 20.12
N PRO A 31 5.68 -8.44 19.98
CA PRO A 31 6.38 -8.61 18.71
C PRO A 31 6.17 -9.98 18.09
N GLU A 32 5.93 -11.01 18.91
CA GLU A 32 5.65 -12.37 18.48
C GLU A 32 4.21 -12.56 17.95
N ASP A 33 3.25 -11.79 18.49
CA ASP A 33 1.86 -11.81 18.04
C ASP A 33 1.63 -10.94 16.80
N ASN A 34 2.64 -10.17 16.36
CA ASN A 34 2.49 -9.24 15.25
C ASN A 34 2.29 -10.01 13.94
N LEU A 35 1.12 -9.79 13.34
CA LEU A 35 0.72 -10.39 12.07
C LEU A 35 1.79 -10.23 10.98
N LEU A 36 2.40 -9.05 10.89
CA LEU A 36 3.39 -8.70 9.86
C LEU A 36 4.68 -9.53 9.94
N ARG A 37 4.90 -10.25 11.03
CA ARG A 37 6.06 -11.15 11.22
C ARG A 37 5.77 -12.60 10.89
N LYS A 38 4.52 -12.97 10.66
CA LYS A 38 4.16 -14.35 10.35
C LYS A 38 4.61 -14.70 8.93
N PRO A 39 5.34 -15.83 8.73
CA PRO A 39 5.74 -16.25 7.39
C PRO A 39 4.56 -16.39 6.43
N ALA A 40 3.44 -16.92 6.89
CA ALA A 40 2.22 -17.04 6.10
C ALA A 40 1.68 -15.68 5.61
N PHE A 41 1.76 -14.63 6.43
CA PHE A 41 1.41 -13.28 6.01
C PHE A 41 2.34 -12.78 4.90
N SER A 42 3.65 -12.94 5.07
CA SER A 42 4.64 -12.55 4.05
C SER A 42 4.44 -13.31 2.72
N THR A 43 4.01 -14.56 2.78
CA THR A 43 3.64 -15.34 1.58
C THR A 43 2.46 -14.72 0.85
N CYS A 44 1.40 -14.34 1.58
CA CYS A 44 0.21 -13.73 0.99
C CYS A 44 0.47 -12.31 0.47
N GLU A 45 1.32 -11.56 1.14
CA GLU A 45 1.79 -10.26 0.65
C GLU A 45 2.55 -10.40 -0.68
N MET A 46 3.45 -11.38 -0.77
CA MET A 46 4.18 -11.66 -2.01
C MET A 46 3.25 -12.08 -3.14
N GLU A 47 2.26 -12.94 -2.86
CA GLU A 47 1.25 -13.36 -3.84
C GLU A 47 0.45 -12.15 -4.37
N ALA A 48 0.05 -11.23 -3.47
CA ALA A 48 -0.61 -9.99 -3.87
C ALA A 48 0.28 -9.10 -4.76
N PHE A 49 1.56 -8.97 -4.44
CA PHE A 49 2.50 -8.18 -5.25
C PHE A 49 2.77 -8.80 -6.62
N LEU A 50 2.80 -10.12 -6.72
CA LEU A 50 2.88 -10.81 -8.00
C LEU A 50 1.61 -10.60 -8.82
N ALA A 51 0.43 -10.73 -8.21
CA ALA A 51 -0.86 -10.47 -8.85
C ALA A 51 -0.97 -9.02 -9.36
N LEU A 52 -0.54 -8.04 -8.54
CA LEU A 52 -0.47 -6.63 -8.92
C LEU A 52 0.44 -6.42 -10.14
N GLY A 53 1.63 -7.02 -10.12
CA GLY A 53 2.59 -6.94 -11.21
C GLY A 53 2.06 -7.53 -12.51
N TYR A 54 1.51 -8.74 -12.48
CA TYR A 54 0.92 -9.37 -13.66
C TYR A 54 -0.30 -8.63 -14.17
N GLY A 55 -1.18 -8.15 -13.27
CA GLY A 55 -2.33 -7.34 -13.63
C GLY A 55 -1.93 -6.06 -14.35
N ARG A 56 -0.94 -5.34 -13.84
CA ARG A 56 -0.37 -4.16 -14.50
C ARG A 56 0.19 -4.50 -15.89
N GLN A 57 0.98 -5.58 -16.00
CA GLN A 57 1.55 -6.00 -17.29
C GLN A 57 0.46 -6.32 -18.32
N ALA A 58 -0.56 -7.07 -17.93
CA ALA A 58 -1.65 -7.46 -18.83
C ALA A 58 -2.58 -6.28 -19.18
N ILE A 59 -3.01 -5.51 -18.18
CA ILE A 59 -4.06 -4.49 -18.35
C ILE A 59 -3.49 -3.16 -18.85
N VAL A 60 -2.39 -2.68 -18.25
CA VAL A 60 -1.80 -1.38 -18.61
C VAL A 60 -0.86 -1.53 -19.81
N PHE A 61 0.08 -2.47 -19.74
CA PHE A 61 1.09 -2.64 -20.81
C PHE A 61 0.64 -3.59 -21.93
N LYS A 62 -0.58 -4.15 -21.86
CA LYS A 62 -1.16 -5.03 -22.90
C LYS A 62 -0.30 -6.26 -23.19
N SER A 63 0.44 -6.75 -22.20
CA SER A 63 1.21 -7.98 -22.33
C SER A 63 0.30 -9.18 -22.57
N THR A 64 0.70 -10.09 -23.44
CA THR A 64 -0.06 -11.32 -23.70
C THR A 64 0.19 -12.37 -22.62
N LYS A 65 -0.77 -13.29 -22.44
CA LYS A 65 -0.61 -14.43 -21.54
C LYS A 65 0.67 -15.22 -21.82
N ALA A 66 0.93 -15.50 -23.11
CA ALA A 66 2.13 -16.23 -23.53
C ALA A 66 3.42 -15.51 -23.14
N SER A 67 3.48 -14.17 -23.30
CA SER A 67 4.66 -13.40 -22.90
C SER A 67 4.91 -13.41 -21.41
N LEU A 68 3.85 -13.38 -20.58
CA LEU A 68 4.00 -13.44 -19.13
C LEU A 68 4.43 -14.84 -18.67
N LEU A 69 3.90 -15.89 -19.27
CA LEU A 69 4.30 -17.27 -18.96
C LEU A 69 5.74 -17.60 -19.40
N ALA A 70 6.28 -16.91 -20.42
CA ALA A 70 7.65 -17.06 -20.86
C ALA A 70 8.67 -16.29 -19.99
N GLY A 71 8.22 -15.55 -18.98
CA GLY A 71 9.09 -14.77 -18.11
C GLY A 71 10.03 -15.66 -17.28
N PRO A 72 11.20 -15.14 -16.86
CA PRO A 72 12.14 -15.88 -16.04
C PRO A 72 11.54 -16.15 -14.64
N GLY A 73 11.75 -17.37 -14.12
CA GLY A 73 11.33 -17.73 -12.76
C GLY A 73 9.83 -17.93 -12.55
N VAL A 74 9.05 -18.10 -13.64
CA VAL A 74 7.62 -18.38 -13.54
C VAL A 74 7.42 -19.82 -13.07
N GLY A 75 6.91 -19.96 -11.85
CA GLY A 75 6.58 -21.25 -11.22
C GLY A 75 5.06 -21.43 -11.08
N THR A 76 4.64 -22.47 -10.37
CA THR A 76 3.23 -22.90 -10.27
C THR A 76 2.30 -21.79 -9.78
N VAL A 77 2.71 -21.02 -8.77
CA VAL A 77 1.90 -19.92 -8.23
C VAL A 77 1.69 -18.82 -9.26
N GLN A 78 2.76 -18.44 -9.96
CA GLN A 78 2.70 -17.41 -11.00
C GLN A 78 1.82 -17.85 -12.18
N ILE A 79 1.95 -19.11 -12.61
CA ILE A 79 1.10 -19.69 -13.68
C ILE A 79 -0.38 -19.59 -13.27
N ALA A 80 -0.72 -20.01 -12.05
CA ALA A 80 -2.10 -19.95 -11.56
C ALA A 80 -2.64 -18.51 -11.52
N LEU A 81 -1.84 -17.54 -11.07
CA LEU A 81 -2.21 -16.13 -11.06
C LEU A 81 -2.44 -15.57 -12.48
N ILE A 82 -1.55 -15.89 -13.42
CA ILE A 82 -1.66 -15.45 -14.82
C ILE A 82 -2.90 -16.08 -15.47
N ASP A 83 -3.13 -17.37 -15.25
CA ASP A 83 -4.29 -18.09 -15.79
C ASP A 83 -5.61 -17.50 -15.30
N ASP A 84 -5.74 -17.27 -13.99
CA ASP A 84 -6.94 -16.67 -13.41
C ASP A 84 -7.15 -15.22 -13.88
N LEU A 85 -6.09 -14.43 -13.96
CA LEU A 85 -6.14 -13.06 -14.46
C LEU A 85 -6.74 -13.01 -15.87
N PHE A 86 -6.18 -13.78 -16.82
CA PHE A 86 -6.64 -13.76 -18.21
C PHE A 86 -8.04 -14.34 -18.35
N LYS A 87 -8.37 -15.40 -17.61
CA LYS A 87 -9.71 -15.94 -17.56
C LYS A 87 -10.74 -14.87 -17.15
N ARG A 88 -10.45 -14.11 -16.11
CA ARG A 88 -11.34 -13.06 -15.61
C ARG A 88 -11.39 -11.84 -16.51
N MET A 89 -10.28 -11.50 -17.18
CA MET A 89 -10.29 -10.45 -18.21
C MET A 89 -11.23 -10.82 -19.37
N GLU A 90 -11.26 -12.09 -19.78
CA GLU A 90 -12.11 -12.58 -20.87
C GLU A 90 -13.57 -12.76 -20.44
N SER A 91 -13.82 -13.34 -19.25
CA SER A 91 -15.16 -13.71 -18.81
C SER A 91 -15.91 -12.60 -18.07
N GLU A 92 -15.22 -11.73 -17.35
CA GLU A 92 -15.78 -10.72 -16.45
C GLU A 92 -15.44 -9.27 -16.87
N GLY A 93 -14.56 -9.10 -17.89
CA GLY A 93 -14.09 -7.78 -18.29
C GLY A 93 -13.19 -7.12 -17.24
N LEU A 94 -12.43 -7.92 -16.48
CA LEU A 94 -11.56 -7.42 -15.42
C LEU A 94 -10.60 -6.35 -15.94
N SER A 95 -10.67 -5.13 -15.38
CA SER A 95 -9.82 -3.98 -15.70
C SER A 95 -9.15 -3.36 -14.47
N ASP A 96 -9.65 -3.64 -13.27
CA ASP A 96 -9.13 -3.16 -11.98
C ASP A 96 -8.11 -4.18 -11.42
N TYR A 97 -6.84 -4.04 -11.82
CA TYR A 97 -5.78 -4.94 -11.37
C TYR A 97 -5.38 -4.77 -9.89
N PRO A 98 -5.45 -3.59 -9.24
CA PRO A 98 -5.28 -3.48 -7.80
C PRO A 98 -6.34 -4.26 -7.02
N ARG A 99 -7.59 -4.25 -7.48
CA ARG A 99 -8.66 -5.04 -6.89
C ARG A 99 -8.42 -6.54 -7.04
N PHE A 100 -8.01 -6.98 -8.23
CA PHE A 100 -7.60 -8.37 -8.46
C PHE A 100 -6.50 -8.80 -7.47
N ALA A 101 -5.47 -7.98 -7.29
CA ALA A 101 -4.39 -8.27 -6.34
C ALA A 101 -4.87 -8.31 -4.89
N ALA A 102 -5.81 -7.44 -4.50
CA ALA A 102 -6.42 -7.45 -3.17
C ALA A 102 -7.25 -8.72 -2.91
N GLU A 103 -7.97 -9.20 -3.91
CA GLU A 103 -8.70 -10.47 -3.85
C GLU A 103 -7.74 -11.64 -3.65
N LYS A 104 -6.63 -11.69 -4.39
CA LYS A 104 -5.60 -12.72 -4.23
C LYS A 104 -4.93 -12.68 -2.85
N PHE A 105 -4.70 -11.49 -2.30
CA PHE A 105 -4.24 -11.35 -0.92
C PHE A 105 -5.19 -12.04 0.07
N TYR A 106 -6.50 -11.74 -0.01
CA TYR A 106 -7.47 -12.33 0.91
C TYR A 106 -7.74 -13.82 0.67
N GLU A 107 -7.73 -14.29 -0.57
CA GLU A 107 -7.78 -15.71 -0.89
C GLU A 107 -6.61 -16.48 -0.25
N CYS A 108 -5.41 -15.92 -0.34
CA CYS A 108 -4.22 -16.48 0.32
C CYS A 108 -4.36 -16.45 1.84
N THR A 109 -4.80 -15.33 2.45
CA THR A 109 -4.94 -15.25 3.91
C THR A 109 -5.96 -16.28 4.44
N ASP A 110 -7.03 -16.58 3.69
CA ASP A 110 -7.97 -17.64 4.03
C ASP A 110 -7.33 -19.03 3.95
N ARG A 111 -6.62 -19.30 2.85
CA ARG A 111 -5.90 -20.57 2.62
C ARG A 111 -4.86 -20.82 3.70
N GLU A 112 -4.07 -19.82 4.05
CA GLU A 112 -3.00 -19.89 5.04
C GLU A 112 -3.50 -19.69 6.48
N LYS A 113 -4.82 -19.52 6.67
CA LYS A 113 -5.47 -19.29 7.99
C LYS A 113 -4.88 -18.07 8.73
N VAL A 114 -4.51 -17.05 8.01
CA VAL A 114 -4.05 -15.77 8.56
C VAL A 114 -5.28 -14.91 8.87
N LEU A 115 -5.49 -14.64 10.15
CA LEU A 115 -6.63 -13.83 10.58
C LEU A 115 -6.40 -12.35 10.30
N VAL A 116 -7.07 -11.84 9.27
CA VAL A 116 -7.07 -10.42 8.91
C VAL A 116 -8.50 -9.91 8.75
N SER A 117 -8.73 -8.65 9.11
CA SER A 117 -9.99 -7.99 8.80
C SER A 117 -10.05 -7.71 7.30
N LYS A 118 -11.08 -8.22 6.62
CA LYS A 118 -11.22 -8.06 5.17
C LYS A 118 -11.86 -6.73 4.84
N ASN A 119 -11.12 -5.92 4.12
CA ASN A 119 -11.62 -4.69 3.49
C ASN A 119 -11.01 -4.59 2.08
N LEU A 120 -11.72 -5.13 1.11
CA LEU A 120 -11.24 -5.24 -0.27
C LEU A 120 -10.93 -3.88 -0.88
N THR A 121 -11.79 -2.89 -0.67
CA THR A 121 -11.60 -1.54 -1.19
C THR A 121 -10.33 -0.91 -0.61
N ASN A 122 -10.13 -0.98 0.71
CA ASN A 122 -8.94 -0.43 1.34
C ASN A 122 -7.67 -1.16 0.87
N ALA A 123 -7.70 -2.48 0.76
CA ALA A 123 -6.56 -3.26 0.26
C ALA A 123 -6.22 -2.90 -1.19
N SER A 124 -7.23 -2.73 -2.06
CA SER A 124 -7.03 -2.27 -3.44
C SER A 124 -6.36 -0.90 -3.50
N ILE A 125 -6.84 0.07 -2.70
CA ILE A 125 -6.23 1.40 -2.58
C ILE A 125 -4.77 1.30 -2.09
N CYS A 126 -4.49 0.48 -1.09
CA CYS A 126 -3.13 0.32 -0.56
C CYS A 126 -2.18 -0.30 -1.59
N LEU A 127 -2.64 -1.29 -2.36
CA LEU A 127 -1.89 -1.88 -3.46
C LEU A 127 -1.67 -0.89 -4.60
N PHE A 128 -2.69 -0.10 -4.96
CA PHE A 128 -2.54 0.96 -5.95
C PHE A 128 -1.49 2.01 -5.55
N ARG A 129 -1.48 2.43 -4.28
CA ARG A 129 -0.44 3.33 -3.75
C ARG A 129 0.95 2.71 -3.81
N GLN A 130 1.06 1.42 -3.56
CA GLN A 130 2.33 0.70 -3.70
C GLN A 130 2.81 0.67 -5.16
N ASP A 131 1.88 0.65 -6.12
CA ASP A 131 2.20 0.65 -7.55
C ASP A 131 2.89 1.95 -8.01
N VAL A 132 2.64 3.07 -7.33
CA VAL A 132 3.38 4.34 -7.55
C VAL A 132 4.88 4.14 -7.42
N LEU A 133 5.32 3.32 -6.46
CA LEU A 133 6.75 3.05 -6.25
C LEU A 133 7.37 2.35 -7.46
N PHE A 134 6.62 1.46 -8.13
CA PHE A 134 7.09 0.80 -9.34
C PHE A 134 7.38 1.80 -10.46
N TYR A 135 6.45 2.72 -10.71
CA TYR A 135 6.64 3.72 -11.77
C TYR A 135 7.78 4.69 -11.46
N LEU A 136 7.93 5.10 -10.20
CA LEU A 136 9.04 5.94 -9.76
C LEU A 136 10.39 5.21 -9.89
N ASP A 137 10.45 3.92 -9.52
CA ASP A 137 11.65 3.10 -9.66
C ASP A 137 12.02 2.91 -11.13
N ALA A 138 11.05 2.65 -12.00
CA ALA A 138 11.27 2.57 -13.43
C ALA A 138 11.87 3.88 -13.98
N LYS A 139 11.32 5.04 -13.62
CA LYS A 139 11.86 6.34 -14.05
C LYS A 139 13.27 6.60 -13.53
N LYS A 140 13.55 6.20 -12.29
CA LYS A 140 14.91 6.26 -11.73
C LYS A 140 15.90 5.38 -12.51
N ARG A 141 15.51 4.15 -12.85
CA ARG A 141 16.33 3.23 -13.67
C ARG A 141 16.55 3.76 -15.09
N ASP A 142 15.58 4.49 -15.64
CA ASP A 142 15.69 5.21 -16.93
C ASP A 142 16.60 6.46 -16.85
N GLY A 143 17.22 6.74 -15.70
CA GLY A 143 18.10 7.88 -15.47
C GLY A 143 17.38 9.23 -15.34
N ARG A 144 16.07 9.26 -15.14
CA ARG A 144 15.32 10.50 -14.94
C ARG A 144 15.63 11.09 -13.57
N SER A 145 15.68 12.42 -13.53
CA SER A 145 15.80 13.15 -12.27
C SER A 145 14.56 12.93 -11.37
N LEU A 146 14.72 13.17 -10.06
CA LEU A 146 13.61 13.08 -9.11
C LEU A 146 12.41 13.94 -9.54
N ASN A 147 12.66 15.18 -9.98
CA ASN A 147 11.60 16.11 -10.38
C ASN A 147 10.87 15.64 -11.64
N GLU A 148 11.59 15.14 -12.64
CA GLU A 148 11.00 14.58 -13.87
C GLU A 148 10.15 13.34 -13.56
N ALA A 149 10.63 12.45 -12.68
CA ALA A 149 9.88 11.28 -12.27
C ALA A 149 8.58 11.64 -11.53
N MET A 150 8.65 12.58 -10.59
CA MET A 150 7.46 13.08 -9.86
C MET A 150 6.44 13.69 -10.82
N LEU A 151 6.88 14.54 -11.75
CA LEU A 151 6.00 15.17 -12.73
C LEU A 151 5.34 14.13 -13.62
N THR A 152 6.11 13.18 -14.16
CA THR A 152 5.60 12.13 -15.04
C THR A 152 4.56 11.26 -14.32
N VAL A 153 4.85 10.81 -13.10
CA VAL A 153 3.95 9.97 -12.33
C VAL A 153 2.70 10.74 -11.93
N SER A 154 2.82 11.99 -11.49
CA SER A 154 1.69 12.85 -11.15
C SER A 154 0.75 13.07 -12.33
N THR A 155 1.31 13.29 -13.54
CA THR A 155 0.53 13.46 -14.77
C THR A 155 -0.18 12.15 -15.12
N MET A 156 0.53 11.03 -15.12
CA MET A 156 -0.03 9.71 -15.42
C MET A 156 -1.21 9.37 -14.49
N TYR A 157 -1.07 9.60 -13.19
CA TYR A 157 -2.16 9.32 -12.25
C TYR A 157 -3.34 10.28 -12.43
N ARG A 158 -3.09 11.55 -12.71
CA ARG A 158 -4.15 12.53 -12.96
C ARG A 158 -4.97 12.22 -14.22
N GLU A 159 -4.34 11.65 -15.23
CA GLU A 159 -4.98 11.34 -16.51
C GLU A 159 -5.70 9.98 -16.52
N ASN A 160 -5.24 9.03 -15.69
CA ASN A 160 -5.69 7.64 -15.78
C ASN A 160 -6.52 7.16 -14.58
N THR A 161 -6.73 7.99 -13.57
CA THR A 161 -7.50 7.59 -12.39
C THR A 161 -8.46 8.67 -11.93
N GLU A 162 -9.66 8.26 -11.51
CA GLU A 162 -10.61 9.13 -10.81
C GLU A 162 -10.12 9.45 -9.38
N GLU A 163 -9.25 8.60 -8.82
CA GLU A 163 -8.63 8.84 -7.53
C GLU A 163 -7.39 9.73 -7.67
N VAL A 164 -7.54 10.99 -7.29
CA VAL A 164 -6.41 11.91 -7.18
C VAL A 164 -5.53 11.47 -6.01
N LEU A 165 -4.40 10.82 -6.30
CA LEU A 165 -3.38 10.64 -5.28
C LEU A 165 -2.89 12.01 -4.82
N PRO A 166 -2.92 12.30 -3.50
CA PRO A 166 -2.38 13.54 -2.99
C PRO A 166 -0.93 13.71 -3.42
N GLN A 167 -0.59 14.86 -4.03
CA GLN A 167 0.77 15.15 -4.50
C GLN A 167 1.83 14.84 -3.43
N ARG A 168 1.53 15.15 -2.17
CA ARG A 168 2.41 14.85 -1.03
C ARG A 168 2.80 13.36 -0.93
N LEU A 169 1.89 12.44 -1.28
CA LEU A 169 2.22 11.00 -1.26
C LEU A 169 3.20 10.64 -2.38
N ILE A 170 3.04 11.25 -3.56
CA ILE A 170 3.96 11.04 -4.69
C ILE A 170 5.34 11.62 -4.34
N ASP A 171 5.40 12.82 -3.77
CA ASP A 171 6.65 13.47 -3.38
C ASP A 171 7.42 12.66 -2.33
N MET A 172 6.70 12.17 -1.32
CA MET A 172 7.28 11.32 -0.28
C MET A 172 7.77 9.98 -0.85
N ALA A 173 6.98 9.33 -1.67
CA ALA A 173 7.34 8.09 -2.34
C ALA A 173 8.57 8.27 -3.23
N ALA A 174 8.61 9.32 -4.04
CA ALA A 174 9.72 9.64 -4.93
C ALA A 174 11.02 9.87 -4.14
N SER A 175 10.98 10.67 -3.07
CA SER A 175 12.14 10.88 -2.20
C SER A 175 12.70 9.57 -1.63
N MET A 176 11.83 8.64 -1.22
CA MET A 176 12.26 7.35 -0.67
C MET A 176 12.82 6.42 -1.77
N VAL A 177 12.18 6.33 -2.92
CA VAL A 177 12.64 5.53 -4.07
C VAL A 177 14.02 6.01 -4.54
N TYR A 178 14.25 7.32 -4.62
CA TYR A 178 15.54 7.84 -5.07
C TYR A 178 16.66 7.65 -4.05
N LYS A 179 16.35 7.46 -2.78
CA LYS A 179 17.31 7.09 -1.73
C LYS A 179 17.61 5.59 -1.67
N ALA A 180 16.68 4.74 -2.11
CA ALA A 180 16.89 3.30 -2.19
C ALA A 180 18.05 2.96 -3.12
N LYS A 181 19.01 2.14 -2.68
CA LYS A 181 20.23 1.81 -3.44
C LYS A 181 20.21 0.43 -4.03
N THR A 182 19.42 -0.47 -3.45
CA THR A 182 19.38 -1.89 -3.81
C THR A 182 17.96 -2.36 -4.07
N ASP A 183 17.81 -3.50 -4.75
CA ASP A 183 16.51 -4.16 -4.92
C ASP A 183 15.91 -4.58 -3.57
N LYS A 184 16.76 -4.87 -2.57
CA LYS A 184 16.33 -5.14 -1.20
C LYS A 184 15.66 -3.91 -0.59
N ASP A 185 16.26 -2.71 -0.72
CA ASP A 185 15.67 -1.46 -0.23
C ASP A 185 14.32 -1.22 -0.88
N MET A 186 14.20 -1.47 -2.18
CA MET A 186 12.93 -1.33 -2.91
C MET A 186 11.87 -2.34 -2.44
N SER A 187 12.27 -3.58 -2.16
CA SER A 187 11.37 -4.60 -1.61
C SER A 187 10.86 -4.19 -0.22
N GLU A 188 11.75 -3.74 0.65
CA GLU A 188 11.38 -3.25 1.99
C GLU A 188 10.47 -2.01 1.91
N LEU A 189 10.71 -1.11 0.96
CA LEU A 189 9.89 0.08 0.73
C LEU A 189 8.48 -0.29 0.26
N ARG A 190 8.34 -1.26 -0.64
CA ARG A 190 7.04 -1.76 -1.10
C ARG A 190 6.23 -2.37 0.04
N ARG A 191 6.87 -3.21 0.84
CA ARG A 191 6.26 -3.77 2.05
C ARG A 191 5.80 -2.68 3.01
N PHE A 192 6.67 -1.72 3.29
CA PHE A 192 6.37 -0.57 4.13
C PHE A 192 5.09 0.16 3.69
N TYR A 193 4.98 0.47 2.39
CA TYR A 193 3.80 1.19 1.87
C TYR A 193 2.52 0.38 1.99
N PHE A 194 2.56 -0.90 1.73
CA PHE A 194 1.40 -1.79 1.85
C PHE A 194 1.01 -2.01 3.31
N GLU A 195 1.97 -2.44 4.14
CA GLU A 195 1.74 -2.77 5.55
C GLU A 195 1.29 -1.55 6.35
N SER A 196 1.92 -0.39 6.18
CA SER A 196 1.55 0.83 6.91
C SER A 196 0.20 1.41 6.48
N CYS A 197 -0.22 1.15 5.24
CA CYS A 197 -1.51 1.55 4.71
C CYS A 197 -2.63 0.63 5.20
N LEU A 198 -2.43 -0.69 5.10
CA LEU A 198 -3.47 -1.69 5.39
C LEU A 198 -3.56 -2.04 6.88
N PHE A 199 -2.43 -2.02 7.61
CA PHE A 199 -2.31 -2.41 9.01
C PHE A 199 -1.59 -1.34 9.85
N PRO A 200 -2.07 -0.10 9.90
CA PRO A 200 -1.33 1.02 10.49
C PRO A 200 -0.98 0.81 11.97
N ASP A 201 -1.85 0.18 12.74
CA ASP A 201 -1.61 -0.03 14.18
C ASP A 201 -0.57 -1.13 14.43
N GLN A 202 -0.63 -2.23 13.69
CA GLN A 202 0.36 -3.30 13.75
C GLN A 202 1.73 -2.83 13.27
N TRP A 203 1.74 -2.01 12.22
CA TRP A 203 2.96 -1.41 11.71
C TRP A 203 3.61 -0.46 12.72
N LYS A 204 2.82 0.39 13.39
CA LYS A 204 3.30 1.26 14.46
C LYS A 204 3.89 0.46 15.62
N ALA A 205 3.21 -0.58 16.07
CA ALA A 205 3.69 -1.45 17.13
C ALA A 205 5.02 -2.10 16.76
N TRP A 206 5.14 -2.63 15.53
CA TRP A 206 6.37 -3.22 15.03
C TRP A 206 7.51 -2.21 14.88
N TRP A 207 7.22 -0.99 14.37
CA TRP A 207 8.19 0.07 14.23
C TRP A 207 8.75 0.54 15.57
N ASN A 208 7.90 0.71 16.55
CA ASN A 208 8.29 1.13 17.89
C ASN A 208 9.22 0.11 18.56
N THR A 209 9.02 -1.20 18.33
CA THR A 209 9.93 -2.23 18.85
C THR A 209 11.32 -2.20 18.19
N ARG A 210 11.43 -1.75 16.94
CA ARG A 210 12.74 -1.57 16.26
C ARG A 210 13.50 -0.33 16.70
N GLN A 211 12.81 0.66 17.27
CA GLN A 211 13.40 1.92 17.71
C GLN A 211 13.81 1.94 19.19
N THR A 212 13.62 0.84 19.93
CA THR A 212 14.12 0.75 21.30
C THR A 212 15.65 0.82 21.32
N PRO A 213 16.27 1.49 22.36
CA PRO A 213 17.72 1.65 22.44
C PRO A 213 18.52 0.35 22.29
N GLU A 214 17.95 -0.76 22.74
CA GLU A 214 18.54 -2.11 22.66
C GLU A 214 18.68 -2.64 21.23
N ASN A 215 17.86 -2.15 20.30
CA ASN A 215 17.86 -2.56 18.89
C ASN A 215 18.68 -1.63 17.98
N ARG A 216 19.17 -0.48 18.50
CA ARG A 216 20.03 0.46 17.76
C ARG A 216 21.50 0.08 17.78
N LEU A 217 21.89 -0.87 18.64
CA LEU A 217 23.28 -1.28 18.86
C LEU A 217 23.63 -2.64 18.24
N LYS A 218 22.75 -3.22 17.44
CA LYS A 218 22.97 -4.40 16.60
C LYS A 218 22.92 -4.02 15.13
#